data_06803a35bfd1e61f69fc892db132c600
#
_entry.id   06803a35bfd1e61f69fc892db132c600
#
_cell.length_a   1.000
_cell.length_b   1.000
_cell.length_c   1.000
_cell.angle_alpha   90.00
_cell.angle_beta   90.00
_cell.angle_gamma   90.00
#
_symmetry.space_group_name_H-M   'P 1'
#
loop_
_entity.id
_entity.type
_entity.pdbx_description
1 polymer ?
#
loop_
_entity_poly.entity_id
_entity_poly.type
_entity_poly.pdbx_seq_one_letter_code
_entity_poly.pdbx_strand_id
1 'polypeptide(L)'
;MALYEHIFMVRQDVSSTQVDALTQQFKTILEENQGSIAKTEYWGVRPLAYRVKKNRKAHYTLMNIDAPSDAVKEMERQMSINDDVIRFMTIRVEEHEEDQSVMMRSGRGRDRDDRGPRDRDSRPPRRDDDRPRRDDAPKAEEKPAAEAAATEENS
;
A
#
# COMPACT_ATOMS: atom_id res chain seq x y z
N MET A 1 3.90 15.53 31.18
CA MET A 1 3.27 15.22 29.88
C MET A 1 3.17 13.72 29.76
N ALA A 2 2.28 13.17 28.99
CA ALA A 2 2.16 11.72 28.82
C ALA A 2 2.62 11.34 27.41
N LEU A 3 3.23 10.16 27.29
CA LEU A 3 3.78 9.65 26.05
C LEU A 3 2.73 8.79 25.35
N TYR A 4 2.60 8.97 24.04
CA TYR A 4 1.66 8.23 23.20
C TYR A 4 2.33 7.76 21.92
N GLU A 5 1.97 6.57 21.49
CA GLU A 5 2.18 6.12 20.12
C GLU A 5 0.86 6.26 19.36
N HIS A 6 0.92 6.95 18.27
CA HIS A 6 -0.24 7.22 17.43
C HIS A 6 -0.01 6.72 16.01
N ILE A 7 -0.93 5.90 15.52
CA ILE A 7 -0.92 5.41 14.14
C ILE A 7 -2.17 5.91 13.45
N PHE A 8 -2.01 6.52 12.30
CA PHE A 8 -3.14 6.87 11.45
C PHE A 8 -2.98 6.36 10.02
N MET A 9 -4.12 6.16 9.40
CA MET A 9 -4.23 5.60 8.06
C MET A 9 -4.95 6.57 7.15
N VAL A 10 -4.32 6.89 6.02
CA VAL A 10 -4.86 7.77 4.99
C VAL A 10 -5.27 6.94 3.76
N ARG A 11 -6.27 7.41 3.03
CA ARG A 11 -6.80 6.77 1.82
C ARG A 11 -5.68 6.49 0.82
N GLN A 12 -5.82 5.37 0.09
CA GLN A 12 -4.81 4.91 -0.88
C GLN A 12 -4.66 5.81 -2.12
N ASP A 13 -5.65 6.63 -2.43
CA ASP A 13 -5.70 7.54 -3.57
C ASP A 13 -5.06 8.91 -3.30
N VAL A 14 -4.72 9.18 -2.05
CA VAL A 14 -3.98 10.38 -1.62
C VAL A 14 -2.50 10.21 -1.95
N SER A 15 -1.84 11.26 -2.42
CA SER A 15 -0.39 11.23 -2.69
C SER A 15 0.44 11.24 -1.40
N SER A 16 1.67 10.73 -1.46
CA SER A 16 2.60 10.78 -0.31
C SER A 16 2.85 12.21 0.17
N THR A 17 2.94 13.17 -0.74
CA THR A 17 3.10 14.59 -0.42
C THR A 17 1.92 15.16 0.37
N GLN A 18 0.71 14.72 0.06
CA GLN A 18 -0.49 15.09 0.82
C GLN A 18 -0.52 14.42 2.20
N VAL A 19 -0.04 13.18 2.31
CA VAL A 19 0.12 12.50 3.61
C VAL A 19 1.11 13.26 4.48
N ASP A 20 2.24 13.72 3.91
CA ASP A 20 3.22 14.52 4.63
C ASP A 20 2.62 15.87 5.08
N ALA A 21 1.83 16.52 4.23
CA ALA A 21 1.13 17.76 4.57
C ALA A 21 0.12 17.54 5.71
N LEU A 22 -0.66 16.46 5.69
CA LEU A 22 -1.56 16.10 6.79
C LEU A 22 -0.79 15.82 8.08
N THR A 23 0.32 15.11 8.00
CA THR A 23 1.18 14.84 9.15
C THR A 23 1.69 16.14 9.77
N GLN A 24 2.11 17.11 8.93
CA GLN A 24 2.56 18.42 9.38
C GLN A 24 1.42 19.21 10.01
N GLN A 25 0.22 19.13 9.46
CA GLN A 25 -0.99 19.76 10.04
C GLN A 25 -1.28 19.25 11.45
N PHE A 26 -1.25 17.94 11.65
CA PHE A 26 -1.46 17.34 12.97
C PHE A 26 -0.35 17.67 13.95
N LYS A 27 0.89 17.79 13.47
CA LYS A 27 2.01 18.27 14.26
C LYS A 27 1.77 19.70 14.75
N THR A 28 1.35 20.60 13.90
CA THR A 28 1.02 21.98 14.28
C THR A 28 -0.06 22.04 15.35
N ILE A 29 -1.12 21.23 15.22
CA ILE A 29 -2.20 21.17 16.22
C ILE A 29 -1.66 20.74 17.60
N LEU A 30 -0.76 19.76 17.62
CA LEU A 30 -0.13 19.31 18.87
C LEU A 30 0.76 20.41 19.47
N GLU A 31 1.58 21.06 18.68
CA GLU A 31 2.48 22.14 19.10
C GLU A 31 1.71 23.35 19.66
N GLU A 32 0.59 23.74 19.03
CA GLU A 32 -0.31 24.80 19.51
C GLU A 32 -0.93 24.46 20.89
N ASN A 33 -1.12 23.19 21.18
CA ASN A 33 -1.66 22.69 22.43
C ASN A 33 -0.59 22.13 23.39
N GLN A 34 0.63 22.67 23.33
CA GLN A 34 1.75 22.34 24.21
C GLN A 34 2.23 20.88 24.12
N GLY A 35 1.97 20.21 23.01
CA GLY A 35 2.51 18.91 22.68
C GLY A 35 3.75 19.00 21.80
N SER A 36 4.46 17.90 21.65
CA SER A 36 5.58 17.72 20.74
C SER A 36 5.56 16.34 20.09
N ILE A 37 6.17 16.20 18.93
CA ILE A 37 6.37 14.94 18.27
C ILE A 37 7.85 14.57 18.36
N ALA A 38 8.15 13.48 19.04
CA ALA A 38 9.51 12.97 19.18
C ALA A 38 9.99 12.27 17.90
N LYS A 39 9.07 11.55 17.21
CA LYS A 39 9.42 10.74 16.03
C LYS A 39 8.21 10.62 15.11
N THR A 40 8.48 10.59 13.81
CA THR A 40 7.48 10.27 12.78
C THR A 40 8.04 9.24 11.82
N GLU A 41 7.28 8.18 11.54
CA GLU A 41 7.63 7.17 10.55
C GLU A 41 6.52 7.00 9.54
N TYR A 42 6.84 7.15 8.27
CA TYR A 42 5.95 6.79 7.18
C TYR A 42 6.24 5.37 6.70
N TRP A 43 5.25 4.47 6.83
CA TRP A 43 5.41 3.05 6.49
C TRP A 43 5.00 2.71 5.06
N GLY A 44 4.56 3.71 4.29
CA GLY A 44 4.11 3.51 2.92
C GLY A 44 2.68 2.97 2.81
N VAL A 45 2.31 2.61 1.59
CA VAL A 45 1.01 2.02 1.29
C VAL A 45 1.03 0.53 1.60
N ARG A 46 0.18 0.11 2.53
CA ARG A 46 0.08 -1.30 2.95
C ARG A 46 -1.35 -1.83 2.82
N PRO A 47 -1.51 -3.13 2.61
CA PRO A 47 -2.84 -3.74 2.57
C PRO A 47 -3.49 -3.70 3.95
N LEU A 48 -4.79 -3.44 3.96
CA LEU A 48 -5.64 -3.55 5.15
C LEU A 48 -6.07 -5.01 5.34
N ALA A 49 -6.22 -5.45 6.59
CA ALA A 49 -6.72 -6.80 6.91
C ALA A 49 -8.15 -7.03 6.38
N TYR A 50 -8.96 -5.96 6.36
CA TYR A 50 -10.29 -5.93 5.79
C TYR A 50 -10.56 -4.55 5.18
N ARG A 51 -11.59 -4.44 4.36
CA ARG A 51 -11.95 -3.17 3.71
C ARG A 51 -12.45 -2.15 4.74
N VAL A 52 -11.85 -0.95 4.73
CA VAL A 52 -12.29 0.19 5.54
C VAL A 52 -12.67 1.33 4.61
N LYS A 53 -13.89 1.87 4.74
CA LYS A 53 -14.44 2.93 3.87
C LYS A 53 -14.17 2.65 2.37
N LYS A 54 -14.42 1.42 1.92
CA LYS A 54 -14.19 0.91 0.54
C LYS A 54 -12.72 0.78 0.12
N ASN A 55 -11.74 1.17 0.94
CA ASN A 55 -10.31 1.04 0.64
C ASN A 55 -9.82 -0.38 0.99
N ARG A 56 -8.90 -0.93 0.17
CA ARG A 56 -8.19 -2.19 0.43
C ARG A 56 -6.77 -1.98 0.93
N LYS A 57 -6.21 -0.81 0.67
CA LYS A 57 -4.88 -0.37 1.08
C LYS A 57 -5.00 1.00 1.72
N ALA A 58 -4.01 1.38 2.51
CA ALA A 58 -3.90 2.70 3.09
C ALA A 58 -2.44 3.09 3.26
N HIS A 59 -2.20 4.38 3.32
CA HIS A 59 -0.93 4.93 3.80
C HIS A 59 -0.92 4.83 5.31
N TYR A 60 0.17 4.32 5.87
CA TYR A 60 0.36 4.21 7.31
C TYR A 60 1.43 5.17 7.78
N THR A 61 1.14 5.91 8.84
CA THR A 61 2.08 6.80 9.50
C THR A 61 2.02 6.57 11.01
N LEU A 62 3.17 6.41 11.63
CA LEU A 62 3.36 6.36 13.08
C LEU A 62 3.91 7.69 13.57
N MET A 63 3.41 8.18 14.69
CA MET A 63 3.93 9.33 15.41
C MET A 63 4.11 8.99 16.89
N ASN A 64 5.28 9.29 17.44
CA ASN A 64 5.54 9.27 18.88
C ASN A 64 5.30 10.67 19.41
N ILE A 65 4.35 10.80 20.31
CA ILE A 65 3.80 12.09 20.77
C ILE A 65 4.07 12.22 22.28
N ASP A 66 4.60 13.38 22.68
CA ASP A 66 4.67 13.80 24.07
C ASP A 66 3.73 15.01 24.25
N ALA A 67 2.58 14.80 24.85
CA ALA A 67 1.54 15.81 24.92
C ALA A 67 0.61 15.64 26.14
N PRO A 68 -0.09 16.71 26.55
CA PRO A 68 -1.22 16.58 27.45
C PRO A 68 -2.38 15.86 26.74
N SER A 69 -3.22 15.17 27.49
CA SER A 69 -4.34 14.38 26.94
C SER A 69 -5.33 15.21 26.12
N ASP A 70 -5.46 16.49 26.43
CA ASP A 70 -6.41 17.37 25.74
C ASP A 70 -5.89 17.77 24.34
N ALA A 71 -4.57 17.92 24.18
CA ALA A 71 -3.95 18.10 22.86
C ALA A 71 -4.17 16.89 21.95
N VAL A 72 -4.01 15.68 22.50
CA VAL A 72 -4.25 14.43 21.77
C VAL A 72 -5.71 14.31 21.35
N LYS A 73 -6.67 14.64 22.24
CA LYS A 73 -8.09 14.62 21.90
C LYS A 73 -8.46 15.61 20.79
N GLU A 74 -7.85 16.82 20.80
CA GLU A 74 -8.09 17.80 19.75
C GLU A 74 -7.54 17.33 18.41
N MET A 75 -6.35 16.75 18.39
CA MET A 75 -5.77 16.14 17.21
C MET A 75 -6.67 15.00 16.68
N GLU A 76 -7.12 14.09 17.55
CA GLU A 76 -8.04 13.00 17.18
C GLU A 76 -9.37 13.53 16.65
N ARG A 77 -9.89 14.62 17.23
CA ARG A 77 -11.09 15.29 16.73
C ARG A 77 -10.90 15.79 15.30
N GLN A 78 -9.77 16.44 15.01
CA GLN A 78 -9.45 16.92 13.68
C GLN A 78 -9.28 15.75 12.68
N MET A 79 -8.66 14.65 13.10
CA MET A 79 -8.55 13.45 12.28
C MET A 79 -9.90 12.81 11.97
N SER A 80 -10.83 12.84 12.93
CA SER A 80 -12.19 12.28 12.75
C SER A 80 -13.00 13.05 11.72
N ILE A 81 -12.77 14.36 11.59
CA ILE A 81 -13.47 15.25 10.66
C ILE A 81 -12.82 15.16 9.26
N ASN A 82 -11.56 14.78 9.18
CA ASN A 82 -10.82 14.72 7.92
C ASN A 82 -11.24 13.50 7.09
N ASP A 83 -11.74 13.74 5.89
CA ASP A 83 -12.24 12.69 4.99
C ASP A 83 -11.13 11.77 4.45
N ASP A 84 -9.91 12.26 4.40
CA ASP A 84 -8.75 11.49 3.91
C ASP A 84 -8.25 10.50 4.97
N VAL A 85 -8.50 10.75 6.25
CA VAL A 85 -8.16 9.83 7.34
C VAL A 85 -9.25 8.77 7.47
N ILE A 86 -8.88 7.54 7.22
CA ILE A 86 -9.83 6.42 7.29
C ILE A 86 -9.92 5.79 8.67
N ARG A 87 -8.81 5.80 9.40
CA ARG A 87 -8.72 5.25 10.76
C ARG A 87 -7.49 5.78 11.47
N PHE A 88 -7.57 5.85 12.77
CA PHE A 88 -6.42 6.13 13.66
C PHE A 88 -6.54 5.33 14.96
N MET A 89 -5.43 5.23 15.66
CA MET A 89 -5.33 4.58 16.97
C MET A 89 -4.25 5.26 17.79
N THR A 90 -4.56 5.58 19.04
CA THR A 90 -3.62 6.14 20.02
C THR A 90 -3.45 5.19 21.18
N ILE A 91 -2.23 4.92 21.57
CA ILE A 91 -1.86 4.09 22.70
C ILE A 91 -0.98 4.92 23.62
N ARG A 92 -1.31 4.95 24.91
CA ARG A 92 -0.43 5.54 25.91
C ARG A 92 0.70 4.56 26.22
N VAL A 93 1.93 5.07 26.22
CA VAL A 93 3.14 4.28 26.50
C VAL A 93 3.90 4.88 27.67
N GLU A 94 4.76 4.12 28.29
CA GLU A 94 5.63 4.58 29.39
C GLU A 94 6.93 5.16 28.84
N GLU A 95 7.43 4.59 27.75
CA GLU A 95 8.64 5.01 27.06
C GLU A 95 8.44 4.97 25.55
N HIS A 96 9.13 5.85 24.82
CA HIS A 96 9.17 5.78 23.35
C HIS A 96 10.32 4.89 22.89
N GLU A 97 10.06 4.01 21.94
CA GLU A 97 11.12 3.31 21.22
C GLU A 97 11.85 4.28 20.28
N GLU A 98 13.14 4.52 20.53
CA GLU A 98 13.98 5.36 19.67
C GLU A 98 14.33 4.64 18.37
N ASP A 99 14.43 3.32 18.42
CA ASP A 99 14.72 2.48 17.26
C ASP A 99 13.62 2.52 16.20
N GLN A 100 14.01 2.23 14.97
CA GLN A 100 13.02 2.05 13.89
C GLN A 100 12.04 0.93 14.23
N SER A 101 10.76 1.19 13.98
CA SER A 101 9.71 0.20 14.22
C SER A 101 9.95 -1.09 13.40
N VAL A 102 9.45 -2.21 13.92
CA VAL A 102 9.54 -3.52 13.26
C VAL A 102 9.01 -3.47 11.83
N MET A 103 8.03 -2.61 11.58
CA MET A 103 7.44 -2.43 10.24
C MET A 103 8.42 -1.85 9.22
N MET A 104 9.40 -1.06 9.65
CA MET A 104 10.46 -0.52 8.79
C MET A 104 11.62 -1.50 8.63
N ARG A 105 11.91 -2.30 9.66
CA ARG A 105 12.98 -3.32 9.63
C ARG A 105 12.63 -4.49 8.69
N SER A 106 11.35 -4.88 8.61
CA SER A 106 10.87 -6.05 7.84
C SER A 106 11.01 -5.91 6.32
N GLY A 107 11.23 -4.71 5.79
CA GLY A 107 11.43 -4.48 4.35
C GLY A 107 12.82 -4.80 3.80
N ARG A 108 13.84 -4.97 4.67
CA ARG A 108 15.23 -5.14 4.23
C ARG A 108 15.74 -6.59 4.22
N GLY A 109 15.00 -7.55 4.77
CA GLY A 109 15.50 -8.90 5.06
C GLY A 109 14.87 -10.07 4.31
N ARG A 110 13.83 -9.89 3.50
CA ARG A 110 13.11 -11.03 2.90
C ARG A 110 13.43 -11.37 1.44
N ASP A 111 14.37 -10.67 0.81
CA ASP A 111 14.66 -10.88 -0.63
C ASP A 111 16.00 -11.58 -0.93
N ARG A 112 16.67 -12.18 0.06
CA ARG A 112 18.01 -12.75 -0.19
C ARG A 112 18.26 -14.19 0.23
N ASP A 113 17.34 -14.91 0.84
CA ASP A 113 17.68 -16.25 1.37
C ASP A 113 16.81 -17.43 0.88
N ASP A 114 16.02 -17.27 -0.18
CA ASP A 114 15.30 -18.42 -0.78
C ASP A 114 15.69 -18.67 -2.25
N ARG A 115 16.98 -18.56 -2.53
CA ARG A 115 17.58 -19.18 -3.72
C ARG A 115 18.65 -20.16 -3.28
N GLY A 116 18.20 -21.25 -2.67
CA GLY A 116 19.02 -22.45 -2.55
C GLY A 116 19.49 -22.92 -3.92
N PRO A 117 20.71 -23.48 -4.04
CA PRO A 117 21.25 -23.96 -5.30
C PRO A 117 20.29 -25.01 -5.87
N ARG A 118 19.67 -24.70 -7.01
CA ARG A 118 18.94 -25.70 -7.78
C ARG A 118 19.99 -26.64 -8.38
N ASP A 119 20.07 -27.83 -7.80
CA ASP A 119 20.75 -28.97 -8.38
C ASP A 119 20.25 -29.17 -9.82
N ARG A 120 21.18 -28.90 -10.74
CA ARG A 120 21.02 -29.07 -12.19
C ARG A 120 21.42 -30.49 -12.63
N ASP A 121 21.08 -31.52 -11.86
CA ASP A 121 21.45 -32.87 -12.25
C ASP A 121 20.36 -33.87 -11.88
N SER A 122 19.29 -33.87 -12.66
CA SER A 122 18.43 -35.04 -12.86
C SER A 122 17.41 -34.76 -13.97
N ARG A 123 17.91 -34.66 -15.19
CA ARG A 123 17.05 -34.95 -16.36
C ARG A 123 17.23 -36.41 -16.71
N PRO A 124 16.19 -37.24 -16.64
CA PRO A 124 16.22 -38.56 -17.25
C PRO A 124 16.30 -38.44 -18.78
N PRO A 125 17.00 -39.36 -19.47
CA PRO A 125 17.14 -39.32 -20.92
C PRO A 125 15.78 -39.51 -21.60
N ARG A 126 15.51 -38.67 -22.57
CA ARG A 126 14.34 -38.80 -23.47
C ARG A 126 14.54 -40.07 -24.28
N ARG A 127 13.64 -40.99 -24.17
CA ARG A 127 13.47 -42.08 -25.13
C ARG A 127 12.94 -41.48 -26.42
N ASP A 128 13.70 -41.72 -27.46
CA ASP A 128 13.27 -41.59 -28.86
C ASP A 128 12.13 -42.61 -29.04
N ASP A 129 10.94 -42.11 -29.32
CA ASP A 129 9.84 -42.92 -29.84
C ASP A 129 9.40 -42.31 -31.16
N ASP A 130 9.83 -43.02 -32.15
CA ASP A 130 9.60 -42.93 -33.57
C ASP A 130 8.09 -42.92 -33.84
N ARG A 131 7.54 -41.83 -34.38
CA ARG A 131 6.23 -41.83 -35.03
C ARG A 131 6.26 -41.03 -36.31
N PRO A 132 5.80 -41.65 -37.39
CA PRO A 132 5.98 -41.15 -38.73
C PRO A 132 5.08 -39.94 -39.05
N ARG A 133 5.61 -39.10 -39.92
CA ARG A 133 4.95 -37.97 -40.57
C ARG A 133 3.70 -38.47 -41.36
N ARG A 134 2.63 -37.75 -41.20
CA ARG A 134 1.57 -37.66 -42.20
C ARG A 134 1.54 -36.25 -42.74
N ASP A 135 2.03 -36.18 -43.95
CA ASP A 135 1.69 -35.14 -44.93
C ASP A 135 0.18 -35.18 -45.20
N ASP A 136 -0.46 -34.05 -45.15
CA ASP A 136 -1.44 -33.61 -46.17
C ASP A 136 -1.90 -32.19 -45.82
N ALA A 137 -1.55 -31.24 -46.67
CA ALA A 137 -2.30 -30.02 -46.92
C ALA A 137 -3.31 -30.31 -48.06
N PRO A 138 -4.35 -29.52 -48.35
CA PRO A 138 -4.23 -28.15 -48.80
C PRO A 138 -5.38 -27.19 -48.38
N LYS A 139 -5.11 -25.90 -48.26
CA LYS A 139 -5.47 -24.74 -49.09
C LYS A 139 -6.95 -24.56 -49.50
N ALA A 140 -7.52 -23.43 -49.08
CA ALA A 140 -8.42 -22.50 -49.78
C ALA A 140 -8.83 -21.42 -48.75
N GLU A 141 -8.40 -20.17 -48.90
CA GLU A 141 -8.96 -19.06 -49.69
C GLU A 141 -10.47 -18.89 -49.45
N GLU A 142 -10.83 -17.76 -48.81
CA GLU A 142 -11.34 -16.58 -49.51
C GLU A 142 -11.79 -15.48 -48.50
N LYS A 143 -11.33 -14.28 -48.76
CA LYS A 143 -11.99 -13.01 -48.44
C LYS A 143 -12.99 -12.73 -49.56
N PRO A 144 -14.01 -11.87 -49.45
CA PRO A 144 -13.91 -10.42 -49.30
C PRO A 144 -14.99 -9.80 -48.37
N ALA A 145 -14.78 -8.67 -47.77
CA ALA A 145 -14.89 -7.29 -48.18
C ALA A 145 -16.32 -6.76 -48.47
N ALA A 146 -16.47 -5.54 -48.00
CA ALA A 146 -17.42 -4.50 -48.37
C ALA A 146 -18.74 -4.50 -47.58
N GLU A 147 -19.32 -3.45 -47.20
CA GLU A 147 -19.35 -2.02 -47.50
C GLU A 147 -20.53 -1.47 -46.67
N ALA A 148 -20.35 -0.45 -46.00
CA ALA A 148 -20.79 0.90 -46.29
C ALA A 148 -22.19 1.31 -45.82
N ALA A 149 -22.18 2.51 -45.35
CA ALA A 149 -23.15 3.58 -45.45
C ALA A 149 -24.26 3.61 -44.39
N ALA A 150 -24.21 4.59 -43.58
CA ALA A 150 -24.61 5.98 -43.71
C ALA A 150 -26.08 6.23 -43.43
N THR A 151 -26.27 7.32 -42.82
CA THR A 151 -27.32 8.33 -42.82
C THR A 151 -28.28 8.37 -41.66
N GLU A 152 -28.11 9.45 -40.99
CA GLU A 152 -28.96 10.65 -40.82
C GLU A 152 -30.21 10.45 -39.97
N GLU A 153 -30.21 11.27 -39.04
CA GLU A 153 -30.89 12.56 -38.84
C GLU A 153 -32.23 12.47 -38.07
N ASN A 154 -32.31 13.37 -37.21
CA ASN A 154 -33.47 14.19 -36.85
C ASN A 154 -34.34 13.82 -35.64
N SER A 155 -34.30 14.64 -34.75
CA SER A 155 -35.23 15.58 -34.07
C SER A 155 -34.97 15.68 -32.60
#